data_95607f0c6b217efa8daf322f83da5d90
#
_entry.id   95607f0c6b217efa8daf322f83da5d90
#
_cell.length_a   1.000
_cell.length_b   1.000
_cell.length_c   1.000
_cell.angle_alpha   90.00
_cell.angle_beta   90.00
_cell.angle_gamma   90.00
#
_symmetry.space_group_name_H-M   'P 1'
#
loop_
_entity.id
_entity.type
_entity.pdbx_description
1 polymer ?
#
loop_
_entity_poly.entity_id
_entity_poly.type
_entity_poly.pdbx_seq_one_letter_code
_entity_poly.pdbx_strand_id
1 'polypeptide(L)'
;MEMDIKDKKLFLLDMDGTIYLDDRLFDGVGDFLEKVRENGGRYIFMTNNSSKSASDYIAKLATMGIKAGERDFVTSADAVTDGLTEIYGSPSSAGKIYLIGTGSFAAQLVKDGFTITDQPEEDVDILLCGFDRELTYKKLEDGCRLLLGKRGRSIGFFASNPDLVCPVEFGYVPDCGSICGMIETATGRKPLYFGKPAPRMAEMAMQRTGFSREETLLIGDRLYTDIACGVNAKIDSCFVLSGEGTLKDLETSRWQPAIVAEDIRVLLSRM
;
A
#
# COMPACT_ATOMS: atom_id res chain seq x y z
N MET A 1 24.26 -16.90 -6.85
CA MET A 1 23.90 -17.93 -5.84
C MET A 1 22.41 -17.76 -5.59
N GLU A 2 21.61 -18.74 -5.93
CA GLU A 2 20.16 -18.63 -5.67
C GLU A 2 19.92 -18.64 -4.15
N MET A 3 19.23 -17.64 -3.65
CA MET A 3 18.88 -17.54 -2.25
C MET A 3 17.88 -18.64 -1.87
N ASP A 4 18.17 -19.40 -0.82
CA ASP A 4 17.23 -20.34 -0.20
C ASP A 4 16.22 -19.56 0.66
N ILE A 5 14.94 -19.92 0.60
CA ILE A 5 13.88 -19.26 1.35
C ILE A 5 13.32 -20.13 2.51
N LYS A 6 13.94 -21.29 2.78
CA LYS A 6 13.50 -22.21 3.84
C LYS A 6 13.53 -21.61 5.25
N ASP A 7 14.43 -20.64 5.47
CA ASP A 7 14.53 -19.94 6.76
C ASP A 7 13.56 -18.75 6.88
N LYS A 8 12.85 -18.41 5.79
CA LYS A 8 11.84 -17.36 5.82
C LYS A 8 10.58 -17.85 6.52
N LYS A 9 10.07 -17.01 7.42
CA LYS A 9 8.90 -17.31 8.26
C LYS A 9 7.78 -16.28 8.09
N LEU A 10 8.11 -15.05 7.69
CA LEU A 10 7.13 -14.01 7.38
C LEU A 10 7.20 -13.65 5.88
N PHE A 11 6.09 -13.81 5.19
CA PHE A 11 5.94 -13.46 3.80
C PHE A 11 5.01 -12.25 3.67
N LEU A 12 5.57 -11.12 3.25
CA LEU A 12 4.81 -9.90 2.97
C LEU A 12 4.44 -9.94 1.49
N LEU A 13 3.17 -10.01 1.19
CA LEU A 13 2.67 -10.23 -0.16
C LEU A 13 1.98 -8.96 -0.67
N ASP A 14 2.53 -8.34 -1.71
CA ASP A 14 1.74 -7.42 -2.50
C ASP A 14 0.54 -8.16 -3.09
N MET A 15 -0.48 -7.43 -3.53
CA MET A 15 -1.74 -8.01 -3.94
C MET A 15 -1.96 -7.95 -5.45
N ASP A 16 -2.22 -6.75 -5.98
CA ASP A 16 -2.55 -6.55 -7.38
C ASP A 16 -1.31 -6.76 -8.27
N GLY A 17 -1.31 -7.78 -9.15
CA GLY A 17 -0.16 -8.17 -9.97
C GLY A 17 0.75 -9.24 -9.33
N THR A 18 0.59 -9.51 -8.02
CA THR A 18 1.40 -10.48 -7.28
C THR A 18 0.64 -11.75 -6.94
N ILE A 19 -0.57 -11.64 -6.35
CA ILE A 19 -1.40 -12.80 -5.99
C ILE A 19 -2.66 -12.93 -6.82
N TYR A 20 -3.13 -11.84 -7.41
CA TYR A 20 -4.25 -11.82 -8.36
C TYR A 20 -4.13 -10.66 -9.35
N LEU A 21 -4.90 -10.71 -10.43
CA LEU A 21 -5.20 -9.57 -11.28
C LEU A 21 -6.73 -9.46 -11.40
N ASP A 22 -7.28 -8.28 -11.11
CA ASP A 22 -8.72 -8.06 -10.95
C ASP A 22 -9.35 -9.11 -10.00
N ASP A 23 -10.26 -9.95 -10.49
CA ASP A 23 -10.94 -10.99 -9.71
C ASP A 23 -10.37 -12.41 -9.96
N ARG A 24 -9.23 -12.51 -10.64
CA ARG A 24 -8.60 -13.78 -10.97
C ARG A 24 -7.34 -14.01 -10.13
N LEU A 25 -7.41 -15.01 -9.24
CA LEU A 25 -6.26 -15.50 -8.50
C LEU A 25 -5.21 -16.11 -9.43
N PHE A 26 -3.93 -15.85 -9.21
CA PHE A 26 -2.87 -16.52 -9.94
C PHE A 26 -2.68 -17.96 -9.47
N ASP A 27 -2.25 -18.83 -10.40
CA ASP A 27 -2.01 -20.24 -10.12
C ASP A 27 -0.93 -20.41 -9.05
N GLY A 28 -1.13 -21.38 -8.14
CA GLY A 28 -0.20 -21.73 -7.08
C GLY A 28 -0.25 -20.82 -5.84
N VAL A 29 -1.01 -19.71 -5.86
CA VAL A 29 -1.12 -18.82 -4.68
C VAL A 29 -1.74 -19.56 -3.49
N GLY A 30 -2.84 -20.30 -3.68
CA GLY A 30 -3.46 -21.08 -2.62
C GLY A 30 -2.50 -22.06 -1.98
N ASP A 31 -1.79 -22.84 -2.80
CA ASP A 31 -0.81 -23.84 -2.36
C ASP A 31 0.37 -23.18 -1.62
N PHE A 32 0.83 -22.01 -2.10
CA PHE A 32 1.87 -21.24 -1.43
C PHE A 32 1.46 -20.79 -0.04
N LEU A 33 0.27 -20.22 0.12
CA LEU A 33 -0.25 -19.76 1.42
C LEU A 33 -0.42 -20.94 2.41
N GLU A 34 -0.87 -22.10 1.92
CA GLU A 34 -0.99 -23.30 2.72
C GLU A 34 0.40 -23.78 3.15
N LYS A 35 1.36 -23.84 2.21
CA LYS A 35 2.74 -24.25 2.49
C LYS A 35 3.44 -23.35 3.51
N VAL A 36 3.23 -22.03 3.45
CA VAL A 36 3.72 -21.09 4.47
C VAL A 36 3.22 -21.49 5.85
N ARG A 37 1.92 -21.79 5.99
CA ARG A 37 1.32 -22.20 7.27
C ARG A 37 1.84 -23.55 7.76
N GLU A 38 1.96 -24.54 6.87
CA GLU A 38 2.52 -25.87 7.19
C GLU A 38 3.94 -25.76 7.75
N ASN A 39 4.77 -24.85 7.21
CA ASN A 39 6.14 -24.61 7.65
C ASN A 39 6.23 -23.73 8.93
N GLY A 40 5.07 -23.46 9.58
CA GLY A 40 5.00 -22.63 10.80
C GLY A 40 5.25 -21.15 10.57
N GLY A 41 5.18 -20.69 9.31
CA GLY A 41 5.29 -19.29 8.93
C GLY A 41 3.95 -18.56 8.95
N ARG A 42 4.02 -17.26 8.62
CA ARG A 42 2.86 -16.37 8.43
C ARG A 42 3.00 -15.59 7.14
N TYR A 43 1.88 -15.17 6.62
CA TYR A 43 1.84 -14.20 5.54
C TYR A 43 1.00 -12.99 5.94
N ILE A 44 1.34 -11.83 5.39
CA ILE A 44 0.61 -10.57 5.52
C ILE A 44 0.43 -10.00 4.11
N PHE A 45 -0.80 -9.74 3.72
CA PHE A 45 -1.11 -9.02 2.50
C PHE A 45 -0.81 -7.54 2.69
N MET A 46 0.00 -6.97 1.81
CA MET A 46 0.43 -5.57 1.85
C MET A 46 0.00 -4.83 0.59
N THR A 47 -0.95 -3.90 0.69
CA THR A 47 -1.42 -3.15 -0.47
C THR A 47 -1.33 -1.64 -0.29
N ASN A 48 -0.86 -0.94 -1.33
CA ASN A 48 -0.91 0.51 -1.42
C ASN A 48 -2.30 1.05 -1.80
N ASN A 49 -3.16 0.19 -2.33
CA ASN A 49 -4.47 0.58 -2.80
C ASN A 49 -5.41 0.95 -1.65
N SER A 50 -5.60 2.25 -1.43
CA SER A 50 -6.46 2.82 -0.38
C SER A 50 -7.92 2.98 -0.79
N SER A 51 -8.30 2.57 -2.01
CA SER A 51 -9.69 2.69 -2.46
C SER A 51 -10.66 1.72 -1.76
N LYS A 52 -10.11 0.73 -1.04
CA LYS A 52 -10.84 -0.32 -0.33
C LYS A 52 -10.33 -0.45 1.11
N SER A 53 -11.20 -0.87 2.01
CA SER A 53 -10.86 -1.24 3.39
C SER A 53 -10.35 -2.67 3.50
N ALA A 54 -9.77 -3.05 4.65
CA ALA A 54 -9.39 -4.43 4.92
C ALA A 54 -10.58 -5.40 4.81
N SER A 55 -11.79 -4.97 5.24
CA SER A 55 -13.01 -5.79 5.10
C SER A 55 -13.40 -6.05 3.65
N ASP A 56 -13.20 -5.08 2.75
CA ASP A 56 -13.44 -5.26 1.32
C ASP A 56 -12.48 -6.28 0.71
N TYR A 57 -11.19 -6.24 1.13
CA TYR A 57 -10.20 -7.22 0.70
C TYR A 57 -10.47 -8.62 1.24
N ILE A 58 -10.92 -8.75 2.50
CA ILE A 58 -11.35 -10.04 3.07
C ILE A 58 -12.48 -10.63 2.23
N ALA A 59 -13.50 -9.82 1.91
CA ALA A 59 -14.62 -10.26 1.08
C ALA A 59 -14.15 -10.65 -0.33
N LYS A 60 -13.26 -9.85 -0.95
CA LYS A 60 -12.70 -10.14 -2.27
C LYS A 60 -11.90 -11.47 -2.27
N LEU A 61 -11.00 -11.68 -1.32
CA LEU A 61 -10.21 -12.91 -1.23
C LEU A 61 -11.08 -14.14 -0.96
N ALA A 62 -12.17 -13.98 -0.20
CA ALA A 62 -13.11 -15.07 0.05
C ALA A 62 -13.78 -15.57 -1.24
N THR A 63 -14.10 -14.66 -2.21
CA THR A 63 -14.63 -15.07 -3.53
C THR A 63 -13.63 -15.88 -4.35
N MET A 64 -12.33 -15.73 -4.07
CA MET A 64 -11.22 -16.47 -4.70
C MET A 64 -10.81 -17.72 -3.90
N GLY A 65 -11.57 -18.09 -2.84
CA GLY A 65 -11.29 -19.26 -2.01
C GLY A 65 -10.24 -19.06 -0.93
N ILE A 66 -9.71 -17.85 -0.74
CA ILE A 66 -8.71 -17.53 0.30
C ILE A 66 -9.42 -17.04 1.57
N LYS A 67 -9.18 -17.74 2.69
CA LYS A 67 -9.65 -17.31 4.01
C LYS A 67 -8.62 -16.39 4.64
N ALA A 68 -8.99 -15.14 4.87
CA ALA A 68 -8.17 -14.13 5.54
C ALA A 68 -8.99 -13.37 6.58
N GLY A 69 -8.32 -12.77 7.56
CA GLY A 69 -8.91 -11.89 8.57
C GLY A 69 -8.18 -10.54 8.62
N GLU A 70 -8.70 -9.57 9.38
CA GLU A 70 -8.09 -8.23 9.47
C GLU A 70 -6.59 -8.27 9.86
N ARG A 71 -6.18 -9.25 10.67
CA ARG A 71 -4.79 -9.41 11.11
C ARG A 71 -3.83 -9.89 10.02
N ASP A 72 -4.36 -10.36 8.90
CA ASP A 72 -3.58 -10.82 7.75
C ASP A 72 -3.31 -9.69 6.74
N PHE A 73 -3.68 -8.45 7.07
CA PHE A 73 -3.48 -7.27 6.22
C PHE A 73 -2.66 -6.18 6.89
N VAL A 74 -1.84 -5.51 6.10
CA VAL A 74 -1.31 -4.17 6.35
C VAL A 74 -1.58 -3.35 5.08
N THR A 75 -2.47 -2.38 5.20
CA THR A 75 -2.90 -1.53 4.09
C THR A 75 -2.23 -0.15 4.15
N SER A 76 -2.31 0.60 3.06
CA SER A 76 -1.90 2.01 3.08
C SER A 76 -2.75 2.85 4.04
N ALA A 77 -4.00 2.45 4.34
CA ALA A 77 -4.81 3.09 5.37
C ALA A 77 -4.21 2.88 6.78
N ASP A 78 -3.73 1.65 7.08
CA ASP A 78 -2.99 1.39 8.32
C ASP A 78 -1.72 2.26 8.41
N ALA A 79 -0.98 2.38 7.28
CA ALA A 79 0.23 3.21 7.23
C ALA A 79 -0.07 4.70 7.45
N VAL A 80 -1.20 5.20 6.92
CA VAL A 80 -1.70 6.57 7.17
C VAL A 80 -2.03 6.75 8.64
N THR A 81 -2.79 5.83 9.23
CA THR A 81 -3.18 5.86 10.66
C THR A 81 -1.96 5.88 11.57
N ASP A 82 -1.00 4.98 11.33
CA ASP A 82 0.25 4.90 12.09
C ASP A 82 1.08 6.17 11.92
N GLY A 83 1.25 6.64 10.67
CA GLY A 83 2.05 7.82 10.36
C GLY A 83 1.48 9.12 10.90
N LEU A 84 0.18 9.34 10.79
CA LEU A 84 -0.47 10.51 11.37
C LEU A 84 -0.44 10.45 12.90
N THR A 85 -0.60 9.26 13.49
CA THR A 85 -0.49 9.07 14.96
C THR A 85 0.92 9.37 15.44
N GLU A 86 1.95 8.97 14.71
CA GLU A 86 3.35 9.33 15.05
C GLU A 86 3.58 10.85 15.02
N ILE A 87 3.03 11.54 13.99
CA ILE A 87 3.22 12.99 13.82
C ILE A 87 2.44 13.79 14.87
N TYR A 88 1.20 13.40 15.16
CA TYR A 88 0.27 14.20 15.98
C TYR A 88 0.02 13.64 17.39
N GLY A 89 0.55 12.45 17.71
CA GLY A 89 0.44 11.79 19.01
C GLY A 89 -0.79 10.89 19.15
N SER A 90 -1.91 11.22 18.51
CA SER A 90 -3.12 10.38 18.46
C SER A 90 -4.00 10.76 17.27
N PRO A 91 -4.91 9.89 16.82
CA PRO A 91 -5.89 10.23 15.78
C PRO A 91 -6.74 11.46 16.12
N SER A 92 -7.20 11.57 17.37
CA SER A 92 -8.00 12.72 17.83
C SER A 92 -7.22 14.04 17.91
N SER A 93 -5.89 13.98 17.98
CA SER A 93 -5.00 15.15 18.02
C SER A 93 -4.59 15.64 16.62
N ALA A 94 -4.84 14.87 15.59
CA ALA A 94 -4.49 15.22 14.20
C ALA A 94 -5.33 16.40 13.65
N GLY A 95 -6.44 16.72 14.31
CA GLY A 95 -7.38 17.75 13.85
C GLY A 95 -8.33 17.23 12.77
N LYS A 96 -8.89 18.15 11.98
CA LYS A 96 -9.86 17.85 10.94
C LYS A 96 -9.17 17.57 9.62
N ILE A 97 -9.49 16.44 8.98
CA ILE A 97 -8.91 15.97 7.72
C ILE A 97 -9.91 16.17 6.59
N TYR A 98 -9.55 16.98 5.58
CA TYR A 98 -10.22 16.97 4.30
C TYR A 98 -9.69 15.81 3.48
N LEU A 99 -10.57 14.87 3.09
CA LEU A 99 -10.17 13.65 2.38
C LEU A 99 -10.51 13.73 0.89
N ILE A 100 -9.48 13.54 0.05
CA ILE A 100 -9.65 13.14 -1.34
C ILE A 100 -9.45 11.62 -1.39
N GLY A 101 -10.54 10.87 -1.31
CA GLY A 101 -10.55 9.43 -1.20
C GLY A 101 -11.97 8.88 -1.33
N THR A 102 -12.08 7.55 -1.34
CA THR A 102 -13.36 6.86 -1.40
C THR A 102 -14.10 6.87 -0.07
N GLY A 103 -15.41 6.62 -0.10
CA GLY A 103 -16.21 6.43 1.11
C GLY A 103 -15.71 5.28 1.99
N SER A 104 -15.16 4.20 1.41
CA SER A 104 -14.56 3.09 2.14
C SER A 104 -13.30 3.53 2.91
N PHE A 105 -12.42 4.32 2.29
CA PHE A 105 -11.25 4.88 2.95
C PHE A 105 -11.64 5.83 4.09
N ALA A 106 -12.62 6.72 3.85
CA ALA A 106 -13.16 7.60 4.89
C ALA A 106 -13.69 6.82 6.10
N ALA A 107 -14.48 5.77 5.85
CA ALA A 107 -15.05 4.94 6.91
C ALA A 107 -13.96 4.22 7.74
N GLN A 108 -12.88 3.77 7.11
CA GLN A 108 -11.74 3.16 7.81
C GLN A 108 -11.06 4.19 8.73
N LEU A 109 -10.75 5.39 8.23
CA LEU A 109 -10.11 6.45 9.03
C LEU A 109 -11.00 6.91 10.21
N VAL A 110 -12.32 6.99 10.01
CA VAL A 110 -13.27 7.28 11.09
C VAL A 110 -13.27 6.16 12.14
N LYS A 111 -13.25 4.89 11.71
CA LYS A 111 -13.12 3.72 12.61
C LYS A 111 -11.82 3.81 13.43
N ASP A 112 -10.74 4.32 12.85
CA ASP A 112 -9.44 4.49 13.49
C ASP A 112 -9.38 5.73 14.40
N GLY A 113 -10.46 6.55 14.47
CA GLY A 113 -10.62 7.66 15.40
C GLY A 113 -10.28 9.04 14.82
N PHE A 114 -10.10 9.18 13.51
CA PHE A 114 -9.90 10.47 12.85
C PHE A 114 -11.20 11.21 12.57
N THR A 115 -11.13 12.55 12.55
CA THR A 115 -12.24 13.42 12.14
C THR A 115 -12.09 13.74 10.65
N ILE A 116 -12.99 13.20 9.83
CA ILE A 116 -12.99 13.35 8.36
C ILE A 116 -14.09 14.32 7.93
N THR A 117 -13.78 15.17 6.95
CA THR A 117 -14.74 16.04 6.28
C THR A 117 -14.56 15.99 4.76
N ASP A 118 -15.65 16.23 4.04
CA ASP A 118 -15.70 16.47 2.58
C ASP A 118 -15.95 17.95 2.25
N GLN A 119 -15.94 18.83 3.27
CA GLN A 119 -16.13 20.27 3.11
C GLN A 119 -14.81 21.01 3.39
N PRO A 120 -14.42 21.99 2.53
CA PRO A 120 -13.19 22.78 2.70
C PRO A 120 -13.37 23.88 3.74
N GLU A 121 -13.63 23.49 4.98
CA GLU A 121 -13.89 24.39 6.12
C GLU A 121 -12.60 25.08 6.59
N GLU A 122 -12.76 26.24 7.28
CA GLU A 122 -11.60 27.02 7.75
C GLU A 122 -10.78 26.32 8.85
N ASP A 123 -11.36 25.34 9.55
CA ASP A 123 -10.74 24.57 10.63
C ASP A 123 -10.12 23.26 10.15
N VAL A 124 -10.03 23.02 8.85
CA VAL A 124 -9.28 21.88 8.29
C VAL A 124 -7.79 22.03 8.59
N ASP A 125 -7.17 21.02 9.15
CA ASP A 125 -5.76 20.96 9.50
C ASP A 125 -4.92 20.12 8.53
N ILE A 126 -5.57 19.14 7.88
CA ILE A 126 -4.90 18.18 7.00
C ILE A 126 -5.68 18.04 5.69
N LEU A 127 -4.94 18.07 4.57
CA LEU A 127 -5.38 17.52 3.29
C LEU A 127 -4.75 16.13 3.15
N LEU A 128 -5.58 15.09 3.04
CA LEU A 128 -5.15 13.71 2.82
C LEU A 128 -5.67 13.21 1.48
N CYS A 129 -4.78 12.68 0.65
CA CYS A 129 -5.13 12.04 -0.62
C CYS A 129 -4.95 10.52 -0.54
N GLY A 130 -5.90 9.80 -1.12
CA GLY A 130 -5.84 8.38 -1.38
C GLY A 130 -6.12 8.08 -2.85
N PHE A 131 -6.12 6.80 -3.21
CA PHE A 131 -6.64 6.34 -4.49
C PHE A 131 -8.16 6.52 -4.50
N ASP A 132 -8.61 7.57 -5.18
CA ASP A 132 -10.01 7.97 -5.18
C ASP A 132 -10.71 7.61 -6.49
N ARG A 133 -11.43 6.48 -6.50
CA ARG A 133 -12.27 6.05 -7.63
C ARG A 133 -13.62 6.80 -7.70
N GLU A 134 -13.88 7.66 -6.72
CA GLU A 134 -15.05 8.56 -6.63
C GLU A 134 -14.63 10.02 -6.85
N LEU A 135 -13.46 10.24 -7.46
CA LEU A 135 -12.86 11.56 -7.67
C LEU A 135 -13.78 12.47 -8.48
N THR A 136 -13.98 13.68 -7.98
CA THR A 136 -14.64 14.77 -8.70
C THR A 136 -13.69 15.95 -8.85
N TYR A 137 -13.91 16.77 -9.87
CA TYR A 137 -13.12 18.00 -10.03
C TYR A 137 -13.25 18.92 -8.81
N LYS A 138 -14.43 18.92 -8.16
CA LYS A 138 -14.66 19.68 -6.93
C LYS A 138 -13.69 19.29 -5.81
N LYS A 139 -13.44 17.99 -5.59
CA LYS A 139 -12.48 17.53 -4.58
C LYS A 139 -11.07 18.09 -4.84
N LEU A 140 -10.63 18.14 -6.12
CA LEU A 140 -9.34 18.73 -6.50
C LEU A 140 -9.32 20.25 -6.28
N GLU A 141 -10.38 20.96 -6.69
CA GLU A 141 -10.51 22.40 -6.48
C GLU A 141 -10.47 22.75 -4.99
N ASP A 142 -11.21 22.04 -4.16
CA ASP A 142 -11.25 22.25 -2.71
C ASP A 142 -9.87 21.98 -2.07
N GLY A 143 -9.18 20.89 -2.46
CA GLY A 143 -7.82 20.60 -2.01
C GLY A 143 -6.83 21.71 -2.37
N CYS A 144 -6.89 22.22 -3.62
CA CYS A 144 -6.08 23.37 -4.04
C CYS A 144 -6.43 24.63 -3.23
N ARG A 145 -7.71 24.90 -3.02
CA ARG A 145 -8.20 26.05 -2.23
C ARG A 145 -7.66 26.01 -0.79
N LEU A 146 -7.67 24.83 -0.16
CA LEU A 146 -7.10 24.64 1.18
C LEU A 146 -5.60 24.96 1.21
N LEU A 147 -4.81 24.40 0.29
CA LEU A 147 -3.36 24.59 0.25
C LEU A 147 -2.90 25.99 -0.15
N LEU A 148 -3.67 26.71 -0.96
CA LEU A 148 -3.37 28.09 -1.43
C LEU A 148 -4.02 29.16 -0.56
N GLY A 149 -4.96 28.80 0.31
CA GLY A 149 -5.68 29.71 1.19
C GLY A 149 -4.78 30.34 2.26
N LYS A 150 -5.34 31.24 3.08
CA LYS A 150 -4.60 31.96 4.13
C LYS A 150 -3.88 31.04 5.11
N ARG A 151 -4.46 29.89 5.44
CA ARG A 151 -3.87 28.84 6.31
C ARG A 151 -3.08 27.79 5.54
N GLY A 152 -2.96 27.86 4.23
CA GLY A 152 -2.42 26.80 3.41
C GLY A 152 -1.01 26.30 3.80
N ARG A 153 -0.16 27.21 4.34
CA ARG A 153 1.17 26.83 4.85
C ARG A 153 1.12 25.99 6.13
N SER A 154 0.08 26.12 6.95
CA SER A 154 -0.11 25.35 8.19
C SER A 154 -0.87 24.04 7.97
N ILE A 155 -1.52 23.86 6.80
CA ILE A 155 -2.22 22.63 6.48
C ILE A 155 -1.20 21.55 6.13
N GLY A 156 -1.26 20.41 6.81
CA GLY A 156 -0.50 19.21 6.48
C GLY A 156 -0.97 18.63 5.16
N PHE A 157 -0.06 18.29 4.25
CA PHE A 157 -0.41 17.63 3.00
C PHE A 157 0.19 16.23 2.98
N PHE A 158 -0.68 15.21 3.02
CA PHE A 158 -0.32 13.80 3.11
C PHE A 158 -1.04 12.99 2.04
N ALA A 159 -0.49 11.81 1.77
CA ALA A 159 -1.08 10.87 0.83
C ALA A 159 -0.82 9.42 1.22
N SER A 160 -1.73 8.52 0.85
CA SER A 160 -1.62 7.11 1.17
C SER A 160 -0.44 6.44 0.48
N ASN A 161 -0.21 6.73 -0.81
CA ASN A 161 0.80 6.06 -1.64
C ASN A 161 1.20 6.90 -2.84
N PRO A 162 2.42 6.70 -3.39
CA PRO A 162 2.93 7.47 -4.53
C PRO A 162 2.61 6.83 -5.89
N ASP A 163 1.86 5.71 -5.95
CA ASP A 163 1.60 5.00 -7.20
C ASP A 163 0.90 5.91 -8.21
N LEU A 164 1.44 5.98 -9.42
CA LEU A 164 0.89 6.81 -10.48
C LEU A 164 -0.30 6.15 -11.17
N VAL A 165 -0.28 4.82 -11.25
CA VAL A 165 -1.30 4.04 -11.94
C VAL A 165 -1.66 2.78 -11.15
N CYS A 166 -2.91 2.32 -11.32
CA CYS A 166 -3.38 1.02 -10.85
C CYS A 166 -3.71 0.16 -12.07
N PRO A 167 -3.19 -1.09 -12.15
CA PRO A 167 -3.50 -2.00 -13.25
C PRO A 167 -4.96 -2.47 -13.16
N VAL A 168 -5.59 -2.58 -14.31
CA VAL A 168 -6.94 -3.11 -14.53
C VAL A 168 -6.94 -3.91 -15.84
N GLU A 169 -7.99 -4.70 -16.09
CA GLU A 169 -8.08 -5.59 -17.26
C GLU A 169 -7.78 -4.90 -18.61
N PHE A 170 -8.28 -3.65 -18.80
CA PHE A 170 -8.06 -2.90 -20.04
C PHE A 170 -6.75 -2.09 -20.08
N GLY A 171 -5.87 -2.16 -19.06
CA GLY A 171 -4.63 -1.41 -18.96
C GLY A 171 -4.45 -0.75 -17.60
N TYR A 172 -4.48 0.59 -17.53
CA TYR A 172 -4.19 1.34 -16.30
C TYR A 172 -5.21 2.44 -16.06
N VAL A 173 -5.46 2.74 -14.77
CA VAL A 173 -6.20 3.92 -14.32
C VAL A 173 -5.30 4.78 -13.41
N PRO A 174 -5.52 6.14 -13.37
CA PRO A 174 -4.77 7.01 -12.44
C PRO A 174 -4.95 6.58 -10.98
N ASP A 175 -3.85 6.50 -10.23
CA ASP A 175 -3.83 6.20 -8.80
C ASP A 175 -3.53 7.46 -7.97
N CYS A 176 -3.34 7.32 -6.67
CA CYS A 176 -3.13 8.39 -5.69
C CYS A 176 -2.01 9.36 -6.08
N GLY A 177 -0.86 8.84 -6.56
CA GLY A 177 0.25 9.68 -7.00
C GLY A 177 -0.11 10.60 -8.17
N SER A 178 -0.94 10.14 -9.12
CA SER A 178 -1.45 10.96 -10.22
C SER A 178 -2.41 12.04 -9.72
N ILE A 179 -3.28 11.73 -8.77
CA ILE A 179 -4.17 12.70 -8.11
C ILE A 179 -3.34 13.78 -7.40
N CYS A 180 -2.34 13.36 -6.63
CA CYS A 180 -1.41 14.26 -5.97
C CYS A 180 -0.63 15.13 -6.96
N GLY A 181 -0.23 14.56 -8.10
CA GLY A 181 0.46 15.30 -9.18
C GLY A 181 -0.35 16.45 -9.75
N MET A 182 -1.66 16.30 -9.89
CA MET A 182 -2.55 17.41 -10.31
C MET A 182 -2.54 18.54 -9.27
N ILE A 183 -2.62 18.20 -7.98
CA ILE A 183 -2.59 19.17 -6.88
C ILE A 183 -1.21 19.82 -6.75
N GLU A 184 -0.14 19.04 -6.88
CA GLU A 184 1.24 19.55 -6.87
C GLU A 184 1.46 20.56 -8.01
N THR A 185 1.02 20.22 -9.21
CA THR A 185 1.14 21.10 -10.38
C THR A 185 0.42 22.44 -10.16
N ALA A 186 -0.77 22.42 -9.54
CA ALA A 186 -1.57 23.60 -9.29
C ALA A 186 -1.06 24.45 -8.11
N THR A 187 -0.47 23.83 -7.09
CA THR A 187 -0.15 24.50 -5.80
C THR A 187 1.33 24.62 -5.49
N GLY A 188 2.18 23.87 -6.20
CA GLY A 188 3.62 23.74 -5.89
C GLY A 188 3.91 22.95 -4.61
N ARG A 189 2.89 22.35 -3.95
CA ARG A 189 3.00 21.59 -2.71
C ARG A 189 3.04 20.09 -2.99
N LYS A 190 3.97 19.39 -2.33
CA LYS A 190 4.09 17.92 -2.40
C LYS A 190 3.56 17.28 -1.12
N PRO A 191 2.85 16.13 -1.20
CA PRO A 191 2.48 15.39 0.00
C PRO A 191 3.66 14.60 0.58
N LEU A 192 3.55 14.25 1.85
CA LEU A 192 4.29 13.15 2.44
C LEU A 192 3.48 11.86 2.24
N TYR A 193 4.10 10.84 1.65
CA TYR A 193 3.50 9.53 1.40
C TYR A 193 3.79 8.55 2.53
N PHE A 194 2.80 7.74 2.94
CA PHE A 194 2.96 6.78 4.03
C PHE A 194 3.11 5.33 3.57
N GLY A 195 2.53 4.95 2.43
CA GLY A 195 2.61 3.59 1.86
C GLY A 195 3.97 3.25 1.27
N LYS A 196 4.09 2.05 0.68
CA LYS A 196 5.29 1.64 -0.08
C LYS A 196 5.67 2.74 -1.09
N PRO A 197 6.93 3.10 -1.27
CA PRO A 197 8.16 2.41 -0.85
C PRO A 197 8.66 2.74 0.57
N ALA A 198 7.91 3.49 1.40
CA ALA A 198 8.31 3.70 2.78
C ALA A 198 8.34 2.34 3.53
N PRO A 199 9.30 2.13 4.46
CA PRO A 199 9.45 0.86 5.15
C PRO A 199 8.34 0.57 6.16
N ARG A 200 7.55 1.57 6.51
CA ARG A 200 6.54 1.57 7.56
C ARG A 200 5.63 0.33 7.53
N MET A 201 5.06 0.00 6.38
CA MET A 201 4.14 -1.14 6.28
C MET A 201 4.84 -2.48 6.58
N ALA A 202 6.06 -2.67 6.12
CA ALA A 202 6.86 -3.86 6.41
C ALA A 202 7.25 -3.92 7.90
N GLU A 203 7.63 -2.78 8.48
CA GLU A 203 7.96 -2.68 9.92
C GLU A 203 6.74 -2.96 10.81
N MET A 204 5.56 -2.44 10.45
CA MET A 204 4.29 -2.76 11.13
C MET A 204 3.99 -4.26 11.07
N ALA A 205 4.17 -4.90 9.92
CA ALA A 205 3.94 -6.34 9.76
C ALA A 205 4.90 -7.17 10.63
N MET A 206 6.18 -6.84 10.65
CA MET A 206 7.17 -7.48 11.52
C MET A 206 6.83 -7.28 13.00
N GLN A 207 6.47 -6.06 13.40
CA GLN A 207 6.09 -5.76 14.79
C GLN A 207 4.85 -6.55 15.22
N ARG A 208 3.81 -6.62 14.36
CA ARG A 208 2.56 -7.37 14.65
C ARG A 208 2.78 -8.88 14.75
N THR A 209 3.78 -9.42 14.07
CA THR A 209 4.02 -10.85 13.97
C THR A 209 5.16 -11.35 14.86
N GLY A 210 6.08 -10.46 15.24
CA GLY A 210 7.26 -10.78 16.07
C GLY A 210 8.43 -11.40 15.30
N PHE A 211 8.34 -11.53 13.96
CA PHE A 211 9.45 -12.07 13.15
C PHE A 211 10.51 -11.00 12.87
N SER A 212 11.75 -11.45 12.74
CA SER A 212 12.90 -10.61 12.45
C SER A 212 12.97 -10.21 10.96
N ARG A 213 13.90 -9.29 10.62
CA ARG A 213 14.17 -8.91 9.24
C ARG A 213 14.71 -10.08 8.42
N GLU A 214 15.58 -10.88 9.01
CA GLU A 214 16.21 -12.06 8.39
C GLU A 214 15.18 -13.13 8.05
N GLU A 215 14.15 -13.28 8.87
CA GLU A 215 13.05 -14.22 8.66
C GLU A 215 11.97 -13.71 7.71
N THR A 216 12.06 -12.46 7.26
CA THR A 216 11.04 -11.79 6.44
C THR A 216 11.44 -11.76 4.97
N LEU A 217 10.48 -12.03 4.08
CA LEU A 217 10.59 -11.87 2.63
C LEU A 217 9.39 -11.05 2.12
N LEU A 218 9.67 -9.96 1.39
CA LEU A 218 8.65 -9.20 0.69
C LEU A 218 8.57 -9.68 -0.75
N ILE A 219 7.37 -9.98 -1.24
CA ILE A 219 7.09 -10.45 -2.59
C ILE A 219 6.20 -9.42 -3.28
N GLY A 220 6.63 -8.93 -4.43
CA GLY A 220 5.86 -7.93 -5.19
C GLY A 220 6.33 -7.83 -6.63
N ASP A 221 5.51 -7.18 -7.45
CA ASP A 221 5.71 -7.05 -8.90
C ASP A 221 6.24 -5.67 -9.34
N ARG A 222 6.41 -4.72 -8.39
CA ARG A 222 6.86 -3.36 -8.69
C ARG A 222 8.20 -3.05 -8.05
N LEU A 223 9.17 -2.65 -8.88
CA LEU A 223 10.52 -2.29 -8.40
C LEU A 223 10.52 -1.02 -7.54
N TYR A 224 9.73 -0.02 -7.93
CA TYR A 224 9.74 1.31 -7.29
C TYR A 224 8.89 1.41 -6.02
N THR A 225 8.05 0.43 -5.74
CA THR A 225 7.26 0.35 -4.50
C THR A 225 7.64 -0.87 -3.66
N ASP A 226 7.44 -2.10 -4.17
CA ASP A 226 7.64 -3.32 -3.38
C ASP A 226 9.10 -3.59 -3.10
N ILE A 227 9.92 -3.68 -4.16
CA ILE A 227 11.34 -3.96 -4.00
C ILE A 227 12.01 -2.81 -3.27
N ALA A 228 11.65 -1.57 -3.61
CA ALA A 228 12.10 -0.39 -2.88
C ALA A 228 11.72 -0.41 -1.40
N CYS A 229 10.51 -0.86 -1.05
CA CYS A 229 10.07 -1.04 0.34
C CYS A 229 10.94 -2.10 1.06
N GLY A 230 11.19 -3.24 0.42
CA GLY A 230 12.08 -4.27 0.97
C GLY A 230 13.48 -3.73 1.28
N VAL A 231 14.10 -3.03 0.32
CA VAL A 231 15.41 -2.39 0.51
C VAL A 231 15.38 -1.36 1.63
N ASN A 232 14.36 -0.49 1.67
CA ASN A 232 14.22 0.54 2.70
C ASN A 232 13.98 -0.05 4.10
N ALA A 233 13.24 -1.16 4.20
CA ALA A 233 13.00 -1.90 5.44
C ALA A 233 14.18 -2.81 5.82
N LYS A 234 15.20 -2.96 4.96
CA LYS A 234 16.36 -3.85 5.12
C LYS A 234 15.94 -5.31 5.28
N ILE A 235 15.00 -5.74 4.48
CA ILE A 235 14.54 -7.13 4.36
C ILE A 235 14.78 -7.63 2.95
N ASP A 236 14.89 -8.94 2.78
CA ASP A 236 14.96 -9.54 1.47
C ASP A 236 13.66 -9.32 0.69
N SER A 237 13.78 -9.20 -0.63
CA SER A 237 12.64 -9.04 -1.51
C SER A 237 12.72 -9.97 -2.71
N CYS A 238 11.57 -10.42 -3.18
CA CYS A 238 11.39 -11.17 -4.40
C CYS A 238 10.57 -10.36 -5.40
N PHE A 239 11.15 -10.12 -6.55
CA PHE A 239 10.48 -9.51 -7.69
C PHE A 239 9.81 -10.60 -8.53
N VAL A 240 8.48 -10.56 -8.62
CA VAL A 240 7.71 -11.46 -9.49
C VAL A 240 7.33 -10.77 -10.78
N LEU A 241 7.37 -11.53 -11.89
CA LEU A 241 7.11 -11.04 -13.24
C LEU A 241 5.64 -11.25 -13.66
N SER A 242 4.77 -11.54 -12.69
CA SER A 242 3.34 -11.79 -12.94
C SER A 242 2.51 -10.52 -13.10
N GLY A 243 3.07 -9.35 -12.79
CA GLY A 243 2.36 -8.06 -12.79
C GLY A 243 2.98 -7.01 -13.70
N GLU A 244 3.19 -5.79 -13.17
CA GLU A 244 3.56 -4.60 -13.93
C GLU A 244 5.03 -4.62 -14.40
N GLY A 245 5.95 -5.00 -13.52
CA GLY A 245 7.38 -4.85 -13.76
C GLY A 245 7.96 -5.93 -14.68
N THR A 246 9.01 -5.56 -15.43
CA THR A 246 9.69 -6.43 -16.39
C THR A 246 11.17 -6.60 -16.08
N LEU A 247 11.81 -7.62 -16.65
CA LEU A 247 13.28 -7.79 -16.56
C LEU A 247 14.04 -6.56 -17.11
N LYS A 248 13.48 -5.90 -18.13
CA LYS A 248 14.09 -4.70 -18.71
C LYS A 248 14.06 -3.54 -17.70
N ASP A 249 13.00 -3.39 -16.92
CA ASP A 249 12.94 -2.38 -15.87
C ASP A 249 13.96 -2.66 -14.77
N LEU A 250 14.19 -3.94 -14.45
CA LEU A 250 15.18 -4.36 -13.48
C LEU A 250 16.63 -3.98 -13.90
N GLU A 251 16.96 -4.07 -15.20
CA GLU A 251 18.30 -3.70 -15.71
C GLU A 251 18.68 -2.25 -15.39
N THR A 252 17.71 -1.35 -15.36
CA THR A 252 17.93 0.09 -15.13
C THR A 252 17.53 0.55 -13.73
N SER A 253 16.93 -0.35 -12.93
CA SER A 253 16.48 -0.03 -11.59
C SER A 253 17.65 0.09 -10.61
N ARG A 254 17.59 1.13 -9.77
CA ARG A 254 18.48 1.21 -8.58
C ARG A 254 18.09 0.24 -7.47
N TRP A 255 16.87 -0.29 -7.52
CA TRP A 255 16.34 -1.20 -6.53
C TRP A 255 16.53 -2.63 -7.02
N GLN A 256 17.32 -3.40 -6.27
CA GLN A 256 17.68 -4.76 -6.66
C GLN A 256 17.05 -5.75 -5.68
N PRO A 257 16.22 -6.71 -6.16
CA PRO A 257 15.66 -7.76 -5.33
C PRO A 257 16.72 -8.81 -5.00
N ALA A 258 16.52 -9.55 -3.90
CA ALA A 258 17.33 -10.72 -3.57
C ALA A 258 16.98 -11.92 -4.48
N ILE A 259 15.74 -11.99 -4.95
CA ILE A 259 15.21 -13.06 -5.80
C ILE A 259 14.43 -12.43 -6.95
N VAL A 260 14.54 -13.02 -8.15
CA VAL A 260 13.64 -12.80 -9.29
C VAL A 260 12.95 -14.11 -9.59
N ALA A 261 11.63 -14.09 -9.75
CA ALA A 261 10.82 -15.25 -10.05
C ALA A 261 9.79 -14.91 -11.15
N GLU A 262 9.44 -15.89 -11.96
CA GLU A 262 8.38 -15.71 -12.95
C GLU A 262 7.04 -15.42 -12.25
N ASP A 263 6.74 -16.20 -11.23
CA ASP A 263 5.57 -16.05 -10.36
C ASP A 263 5.77 -16.77 -9.01
N ILE A 264 4.74 -16.80 -8.19
CA ILE A 264 4.77 -17.38 -6.84
C ILE A 264 5.03 -18.90 -6.83
N ARG A 265 4.74 -19.62 -7.93
CA ARG A 265 5.00 -21.08 -8.05
C ARG A 265 6.48 -21.41 -7.97
N VAL A 266 7.34 -20.51 -8.46
CA VAL A 266 8.79 -20.67 -8.33
C VAL A 266 9.21 -20.67 -6.86
N LEU A 267 8.62 -19.81 -6.05
CA LEU A 267 8.88 -19.75 -4.61
C LEU A 267 8.36 -20.99 -3.88
N LEU A 268 7.17 -21.47 -4.25
CA LEU A 268 6.61 -22.71 -3.69
C LEU A 268 7.55 -23.89 -3.87
N SER A 269 8.23 -23.98 -5.01
CA SER A 269 9.21 -25.06 -5.29
C SER A 269 10.49 -24.97 -4.46
N ARG A 270 10.74 -23.83 -3.78
CA ARG A 270 11.94 -23.55 -2.96
C ARG A 270 11.70 -23.66 -1.45
N MET A 271 10.45 -23.91 -1.04
CA MET A 271 10.03 -24.09 0.36
C MET A 271 10.16 -25.54 0.82
#